data_e599f09c9c6df2209076462d931c7743
#
_entry.id   e599f09c9c6df2209076462d931c7743
#
_cell.length_a   1.000
_cell.length_b   1.000
_cell.length_c   1.000
_cell.angle_alpha   90.00
_cell.angle_beta   90.00
_cell.angle_gamma   90.00
#
_symmetry.space_group_name_H-M   'P 1'
#
loop_
_entity.id
_entity.type
_entity.pdbx_description
1 polymer ?
#
loop_
_entity_poly.entity_id
_entity_poly.type
_entity_poly.pdbx_seq_one_letter_code
_entity_poly.pdbx_strand_id
1 'polypeptide(L)'
;MKNLKRIIFILLIILPLRVFADYEHFKLWDMSDGLSNNTVKSITQDHLGFIWLGTFDGLCKFDGVDFTIFRHDSQDSLSIINNYVEVVASLGDELWVGTERGLNLYSYKENNFRLCEWILPTGERQKITESIKN
;
A
#
# COMPACT_ATOMS: atom_id res chain seq x y z
N MET A 1 9.40 -49.03 -43.03
CA MET A 1 10.15 -48.40 -41.91
C MET A 1 10.38 -46.89 -42.09
N LYS A 2 10.63 -46.37 -43.28
CA LYS A 2 10.84 -44.91 -43.49
C LYS A 2 9.56 -44.09 -43.24
N ASN A 3 8.38 -44.61 -43.55
CA ASN A 3 7.13 -43.91 -43.37
C ASN A 3 6.67 -43.86 -41.88
N LEU A 4 7.01 -44.88 -41.10
CA LEU A 4 6.70 -44.90 -39.65
C LEU A 4 7.47 -43.83 -38.89
N LYS A 5 8.75 -43.61 -39.23
CA LYS A 5 9.56 -42.54 -38.62
C LYS A 5 9.02 -41.15 -38.96
N ARG A 6 8.53 -40.96 -40.21
CA ARG A 6 7.87 -39.67 -40.59
C ARG A 6 6.55 -39.44 -39.84
N ILE A 7 5.75 -40.50 -39.69
CA ILE A 7 4.48 -40.39 -38.95
C ILE A 7 4.73 -40.07 -37.47
N ILE A 8 5.73 -40.72 -36.85
CA ILE A 8 6.10 -40.42 -35.45
C ILE A 8 6.63 -39.00 -35.31
N PHE A 9 7.39 -38.50 -36.26
CA PHE A 9 7.90 -37.12 -36.25
C PHE A 9 6.77 -36.07 -36.39
N ILE A 10 5.80 -36.36 -37.25
CA ILE A 10 4.61 -35.50 -37.42
C ILE A 10 3.73 -35.53 -36.15
N LEU A 11 3.55 -36.69 -35.51
CA LEU A 11 2.81 -36.82 -34.25
C LEU A 11 3.49 -36.10 -33.10
N LEU A 12 4.84 -36.05 -33.08
CA LEU A 12 5.59 -35.31 -32.08
C LEU A 12 5.47 -33.78 -32.26
N ILE A 13 5.28 -33.30 -33.50
CA ILE A 13 5.06 -31.88 -33.81
C ILE A 13 3.63 -31.45 -33.50
N ILE A 14 2.65 -32.39 -33.56
CA ILE A 14 1.24 -32.14 -33.28
C ILE A 14 0.94 -32.31 -31.76
N LEU A 15 1.93 -32.79 -30.96
CA LEU A 15 1.75 -32.79 -29.51
C LEU A 15 1.47 -31.35 -29.09
N PRO A 16 0.26 -31.04 -28.58
CA PRO A 16 -0.05 -29.65 -28.19
C PRO A 16 0.95 -29.27 -27.11
N LEU A 17 1.81 -28.30 -27.41
CA LEU A 17 2.44 -27.50 -26.40
C LEU A 17 1.27 -26.99 -25.50
N ARG A 18 1.05 -27.66 -24.40
CA ARG A 18 0.18 -27.09 -23.36
C ARG A 18 0.92 -25.86 -22.90
N VAL A 19 0.61 -24.74 -23.53
CA VAL A 19 0.85 -23.44 -22.96
C VAL A 19 -0.01 -23.43 -21.70
N PHE A 20 0.61 -23.69 -20.57
CA PHE A 20 0.01 -23.33 -19.27
C PHE A 20 -0.04 -21.81 -19.29
N ALA A 21 -1.15 -21.25 -19.75
CA ALA A 21 -1.50 -19.89 -19.42
C ALA A 21 -1.71 -19.94 -17.92
N ASP A 22 -0.72 -19.46 -17.15
CA ASP A 22 -0.95 -19.13 -15.76
C ASP A 22 -2.05 -18.07 -15.77
N TYR A 23 -3.25 -18.50 -15.39
CA TYR A 23 -4.36 -17.61 -15.11
C TYR A 23 -3.95 -16.85 -13.84
N GLU A 24 -3.43 -15.65 -14.00
CA GLU A 24 -3.22 -14.77 -12.88
C GLU A 24 -4.57 -14.57 -12.17
N HIS A 25 -4.67 -15.11 -10.97
CA HIS A 25 -5.86 -14.97 -10.15
C HIS A 25 -5.78 -13.61 -9.48
N PHE A 26 -6.48 -12.62 -10.03
CA PHE A 26 -6.67 -11.34 -9.35
C PHE A 26 -7.57 -11.56 -8.15
N LYS A 27 -7.09 -11.21 -6.96
CA LYS A 27 -7.91 -11.15 -5.76
C LYS A 27 -8.35 -9.70 -5.56
N LEU A 28 -9.65 -9.49 -5.51
CA LEU A 28 -10.24 -8.23 -5.12
C LEU A 28 -10.29 -8.18 -3.59
N TRP A 29 -9.83 -7.07 -3.01
CA TRP A 29 -9.94 -6.79 -1.59
C TRP A 29 -10.87 -5.60 -1.39
N ASP A 30 -11.81 -5.72 -0.48
CA ASP A 30 -12.77 -4.68 -0.15
C ASP A 30 -12.98 -4.53 1.37
N MET A 31 -13.96 -3.73 1.76
CA MET A 31 -14.27 -3.50 3.17
C MET A 31 -14.73 -4.79 3.89
N SER A 32 -15.27 -5.79 3.19
CA SER A 32 -15.65 -7.08 3.79
C SER A 32 -14.43 -7.95 4.12
N ASP A 33 -13.28 -7.68 3.48
CA ASP A 33 -11.99 -8.30 3.76
C ASP A 33 -11.17 -7.53 4.81
N GLY A 34 -11.66 -6.41 5.31
CA GLY A 34 -11.01 -5.61 6.35
C GLY A 34 -10.36 -4.31 5.87
N LEU A 35 -10.53 -3.92 4.59
CA LEU A 35 -10.09 -2.60 4.12
C LEU A 35 -10.94 -1.50 4.78
N SER A 36 -10.33 -0.38 5.18
CA SER A 36 -11.03 0.70 5.87
C SER A 36 -12.06 1.43 4.99
N ASN A 37 -11.76 1.54 3.68
CA ASN A 37 -12.64 2.15 2.67
C ASN A 37 -12.24 1.67 1.29
N ASN A 38 -13.23 1.43 0.40
CA ASN A 38 -12.99 0.97 -0.97
C ASN A 38 -12.32 2.01 -1.88
N THR A 39 -12.27 3.28 -1.45
CA THR A 39 -11.57 4.33 -2.19
C THR A 39 -10.13 4.44 -1.70
N VAL A 40 -9.24 3.76 -2.41
CA VAL A 40 -7.79 3.81 -2.17
C VAL A 40 -7.19 4.95 -2.98
N LYS A 41 -6.50 5.87 -2.31
CA LYS A 41 -5.85 7.06 -2.91
C LYS A 41 -4.38 6.80 -3.23
N SER A 42 -3.72 6.04 -2.38
CA SER A 42 -2.28 5.79 -2.46
C SER A 42 -1.95 4.40 -1.96
N ILE A 43 -0.94 3.79 -2.55
CA ILE A 43 -0.40 2.49 -2.15
C ILE A 43 1.11 2.52 -2.18
N THR A 44 1.75 1.95 -1.19
CA THR A 44 3.21 1.76 -1.15
C THR A 44 3.57 0.48 -0.40
N GLN A 45 4.77 -0.04 -0.66
CA GLN A 45 5.34 -1.12 0.15
C GLN A 45 6.48 -0.56 0.98
N ASP A 46 6.53 -0.92 2.26
CA ASP A 46 7.62 -0.49 3.14
C ASP A 46 8.82 -1.45 3.09
N HIS A 47 9.90 -1.07 3.78
CA HIS A 47 11.16 -1.84 3.84
C HIS A 47 11.01 -3.19 4.57
N LEU A 48 9.92 -3.40 5.33
CA LEU A 48 9.59 -4.66 5.99
C LEU A 48 8.71 -5.56 5.13
N GLY A 49 8.24 -5.06 3.97
CA GLY A 49 7.38 -5.80 3.05
C GLY A 49 5.89 -5.63 3.28
N PHE A 50 5.45 -4.85 4.26
CA PHE A 50 4.04 -4.52 4.46
C PHE A 50 3.54 -3.59 3.35
N ILE A 51 2.29 -3.81 2.91
CA ILE A 51 1.62 -2.91 1.97
C ILE A 51 0.80 -1.90 2.76
N TRP A 52 0.99 -0.63 2.46
CA TRP A 52 0.27 0.47 3.07
C TRP A 52 -0.67 1.12 2.06
N LEU A 53 -1.92 1.32 2.47
CA LEU A 53 -2.97 1.89 1.62
C LEU A 53 -3.57 3.11 2.32
N GLY A 54 -3.43 4.26 1.69
CA GLY A 54 -4.12 5.48 2.09
C GLY A 54 -5.53 5.48 1.51
N THR A 55 -6.54 5.68 2.36
CA THR A 55 -7.94 5.67 1.96
C THR A 55 -8.69 6.93 2.40
N PHE A 56 -9.96 7.04 2.03
CA PHE A 56 -10.84 8.12 2.50
C PHE A 56 -11.23 7.98 3.97
N ASP A 57 -10.99 6.83 4.63
CA ASP A 57 -11.37 6.59 6.02
C ASP A 57 -10.28 5.86 6.80
N GLY A 58 -9.08 6.37 6.73
CA GLY A 58 -7.92 5.89 7.48
C GLY A 58 -6.80 5.34 6.61
N LEU A 59 -5.76 4.91 7.29
CA LEU A 59 -4.60 4.24 6.74
C LEU A 59 -4.72 2.75 7.04
N CYS A 60 -4.52 1.91 6.02
CA CYS A 60 -4.48 0.47 6.18
C CYS A 60 -3.05 -0.03 6.02
N LYS A 61 -2.65 -0.97 6.87
CA LYS A 61 -1.45 -1.79 6.76
C LYS A 61 -1.88 -3.22 6.49
N PHE A 62 -1.39 -3.81 5.41
CA PHE A 62 -1.65 -5.19 5.02
C PHE A 62 -0.38 -6.03 5.18
N ASP A 63 -0.48 -7.16 5.90
CA ASP A 63 0.65 -8.05 6.18
C ASP A 63 0.73 -9.27 5.23
N GLY A 64 -0.16 -9.33 4.25
CA GLY A 64 -0.30 -10.45 3.32
C GLY A 64 -1.53 -11.33 3.63
N VAL A 65 -2.12 -11.18 4.81
CA VAL A 65 -3.29 -11.93 5.28
C VAL A 65 -4.39 -10.99 5.77
N ASP A 66 -4.06 -10.08 6.70
CA ASP A 66 -5.00 -9.22 7.40
C ASP A 66 -4.68 -7.74 7.24
N PHE A 67 -5.71 -6.91 7.42
CA PHE A 67 -5.60 -5.45 7.47
C PHE A 67 -5.58 -4.96 8.92
N THR A 68 -4.60 -4.10 9.24
CA THR A 68 -4.62 -3.26 10.44
C THR A 68 -5.01 -1.85 10.02
N ILE A 69 -6.03 -1.27 10.67
CA ILE A 69 -6.54 0.06 10.33
C ILE A 69 -6.10 1.07 11.37
N PHE A 70 -5.56 2.20 10.91
CA PHE A 70 -5.22 3.36 11.72
C PHE A 70 -6.17 4.51 11.37
N ARG A 71 -6.81 5.07 12.41
CA ARG A 71 -7.71 6.22 12.28
C ARG A 71 -7.31 7.33 13.22
N HIS A 72 -7.76 8.54 12.90
CA HIS A 72 -7.65 9.68 13.80
C HIS A 72 -8.47 9.44 15.06
N ASP A 73 -7.83 9.68 16.20
CA ASP A 73 -8.48 9.74 17.51
C ASP A 73 -8.14 11.10 18.17
N SER A 74 -9.15 11.91 18.43
CA SER A 74 -8.98 13.22 19.05
C SER A 74 -8.46 13.17 20.50
N GLN A 75 -8.53 12.01 21.13
CA GLN A 75 -8.01 11.77 22.49
C GLN A 75 -6.59 11.17 22.48
N ASP A 76 -6.11 10.74 21.30
CA ASP A 76 -4.78 10.18 21.13
C ASP A 76 -3.94 11.04 20.17
N SER A 77 -3.01 11.79 20.74
CA SER A 77 -2.06 12.64 19.98
C SER A 77 -1.07 11.86 19.13
N LEU A 78 -0.99 10.53 19.32
CA LEU A 78 -0.13 9.61 18.57
C LEU A 78 -0.89 8.90 17.45
N SER A 79 -2.17 9.20 17.26
CA SER A 79 -2.93 8.77 16.09
C SER A 79 -2.60 9.62 14.86
N ILE A 80 -3.01 9.18 13.64
CA ILE A 80 -2.93 10.03 12.45
C ILE A 80 -3.78 11.28 12.63
N ILE A 81 -3.34 12.41 12.07
CA ILE A 81 -4.01 13.71 12.28
C ILE A 81 -5.37 13.82 11.59
N ASN A 82 -5.66 12.98 10.60
CA ASN A 82 -6.92 12.96 9.86
C ASN A 82 -7.13 11.63 9.14
N ASN A 83 -8.39 11.20 8.99
CA ASN A 83 -8.74 9.93 8.31
C ASN A 83 -8.62 10.00 6.78
N TYR A 84 -8.69 11.20 6.20
CA TYR A 84 -8.55 11.35 4.76
C TYR A 84 -7.06 11.31 4.37
N VAL A 85 -6.59 10.12 3.99
CA VAL A 85 -5.19 9.89 3.63
C VAL A 85 -5.01 10.06 2.13
N GLU A 86 -4.28 11.11 1.73
CA GLU A 86 -4.03 11.47 0.33
C GLU A 86 -2.85 10.68 -0.26
N VAL A 87 -1.79 10.55 0.51
CA VAL A 87 -0.55 9.94 0.04
C VAL A 87 0.15 9.17 1.16
N VAL A 88 0.71 8.03 0.81
CA VAL A 88 1.61 7.25 1.66
C VAL A 88 2.88 6.98 0.88
N ALA A 89 4.04 7.26 1.47
CA ALA A 89 5.34 7.06 0.86
C ALA A 89 6.32 6.40 1.83
N SER A 90 6.96 5.34 1.38
CA SER A 90 8.07 4.70 2.09
C SER A 90 9.39 5.21 1.53
N LEU A 91 10.23 5.79 2.39
CA LEU A 91 11.53 6.35 2.05
C LEU A 91 12.58 5.75 2.99
N GLY A 92 13.28 4.72 2.53
CA GLY A 92 14.18 3.94 3.38
C GLY A 92 13.42 3.23 4.50
N ASP A 93 13.76 3.54 5.74
CA ASP A 93 13.12 3.03 6.96
C ASP A 93 12.04 3.96 7.54
N GLU A 94 11.65 4.98 6.79
CA GLU A 94 10.61 5.93 7.18
C GLU A 94 9.34 5.72 6.36
N LEU A 95 8.18 5.82 7.01
CA LEU A 95 6.87 5.84 6.37
C LEU A 95 6.20 7.20 6.60
N TRP A 96 5.99 7.92 5.52
CA TRP A 96 5.37 9.24 5.49
C TRP A 96 3.90 9.12 5.11
N VAL A 97 3.03 9.76 5.87
CA VAL A 97 1.58 9.71 5.67
C VAL A 97 1.04 11.14 5.56
N GLY A 98 0.73 11.53 4.34
CA GLY A 98 0.10 12.81 4.03
C GLY A 98 -1.42 12.70 4.07
N THR A 99 -2.03 13.53 4.89
CA THR A 99 -3.48 13.62 5.04
C THR A 99 -3.97 15.02 4.64
N GLU A 100 -5.29 15.19 4.52
CA GLU A 100 -5.89 16.50 4.25
C GLU A 100 -5.53 17.57 5.30
N ARG A 101 -5.12 17.16 6.51
CA ARG A 101 -4.82 18.07 7.64
C ARG A 101 -3.37 18.09 8.08
N GLY A 102 -2.48 17.41 7.36
CA GLY A 102 -1.07 17.47 7.67
C GLY A 102 -0.30 16.21 7.35
N LEU A 103 1.00 16.27 7.62
CA LEU A 103 1.95 15.22 7.34
C LEU A 103 2.35 14.51 8.63
N ASN A 104 2.24 13.19 8.64
CA ASN A 104 2.61 12.34 9.76
C ASN A 104 3.81 11.46 9.37
N LEU A 105 4.63 11.14 10.35
CA LEU A 105 5.66 10.12 10.26
C LEU A 105 5.30 8.96 11.18
N TYR A 106 5.27 7.74 10.63
CA TYR A 106 5.01 6.53 11.39
C TYR A 106 6.28 6.00 12.05
N SER A 107 6.18 5.65 13.32
CA SER A 107 7.23 4.99 14.08
C SER A 107 7.01 3.48 14.10
N TYR A 108 7.85 2.72 13.41
CA TYR A 108 7.80 1.26 13.41
C TYR A 108 8.08 0.67 14.80
N LYS A 109 8.93 1.33 15.58
CA LYS A 109 9.30 0.90 16.95
C LYS A 109 8.15 1.01 17.93
N GLU A 110 7.39 2.12 17.81
CA GLU A 110 6.35 2.48 18.78
C GLU A 110 4.95 2.20 18.27
N ASN A 111 4.83 1.82 16.99
CA ASN A 111 3.58 1.56 16.28
C ASN A 111 2.59 2.73 16.39
N ASN A 112 3.09 3.96 16.25
CA ASN A 112 2.32 5.19 16.37
C ASN A 112 2.75 6.25 15.37
N PHE A 113 2.06 7.40 15.37
CA PHE A 113 2.31 8.50 14.45
C PHE A 113 2.74 9.74 15.21
N ARG A 114 3.58 10.55 14.58
CA ARG A 114 3.89 11.89 15.02
C ARG A 114 3.62 12.88 13.90
N LEU A 115 3.03 14.02 14.24
CA LEU A 115 2.82 15.11 13.29
C LEU A 115 4.17 15.77 12.99
N CYS A 116 4.44 15.99 11.70
CA CYS A 116 5.65 16.67 11.27
C CYS A 116 5.52 18.19 11.42
N GLU A 117 6.59 18.83 11.86
CA GLU A 117 6.67 20.28 12.06
C GLU A 117 7.84 20.85 11.24
N TRP A 118 7.62 22.01 10.64
CA TRP A 118 8.71 22.79 10.05
C TRP A 118 9.39 23.61 11.13
N ILE A 119 10.72 23.67 11.08
CA ILE A 119 11.48 24.65 11.84
C ILE A 119 11.84 25.77 10.88
N LEU A 120 11.22 26.94 11.07
CA LEU A 120 11.53 28.12 10.30
C LEU A 120 12.96 28.62 10.62
N PRO A 121 13.59 29.39 9.71
CA PRO A 121 14.91 30.01 9.99
C PRO A 121 14.93 30.89 11.25
N THR A 122 13.76 31.35 11.71
CA THR A 122 13.55 32.08 12.96
C THR A 122 13.63 31.21 14.21
N GLY A 123 13.69 29.87 14.07
CA GLY A 123 13.61 28.91 15.18
C GLY A 123 12.18 28.59 15.62
N GLU A 124 11.16 29.20 15.01
CA GLU A 124 9.76 28.95 15.28
C GLU A 124 9.32 27.63 14.65
N ARG A 125 8.54 26.83 15.39
CA ARG A 125 7.97 25.56 14.91
C ARG A 125 6.59 25.81 14.31
N GLN A 126 6.43 25.42 13.07
CA GLN A 126 5.14 25.47 12.37
C GLN A 126 4.71 24.07 11.97
N LYS A 127 3.49 23.68 12.35
CA LYS A 127 2.91 22.39 11.93
C LYS A 127 2.66 22.41 10.43
N ILE A 128 2.99 21.30 9.78
CA ILE A 128 2.65 21.08 8.36
C ILE A 128 1.16 20.70 8.30
N THR A 129 0.28 21.69 8.53
CA THR A 129 -1.17 21.49 8.59
C THR A 129 -1.92 22.19 7.47
N GLU A 130 -1.24 22.94 6.60
CA GLU A 130 -1.91 23.62 5.49
C GLU A 130 -1.70 22.88 4.18
N SER A 131 -2.84 22.49 3.65
CA SER A 131 -3.15 21.99 2.31
C SER A 131 -2.00 22.04 1.31
N ILE A 132 -1.56 20.88 0.91
CA ILE A 132 -1.13 20.64 -0.47
C ILE A 132 -2.39 20.82 -1.36
N LYS A 133 -2.88 22.08 -1.45
CA LYS A 133 -3.85 22.48 -2.45
C LYS A 133 -3.08 23.07 -3.60
N ASN A 134 -3.00 22.32 -4.66
CA ASN A 134 -2.86 22.84 -6.02
C ASN A 134 -4.19 22.72 -6.72
#